data_bc7755b35998a1b0bfe76d82e90872e7
#
_entry.id   bc7755b35998a1b0bfe76d82e90872e7
#
_cell.length_a   1.000
_cell.length_b   1.000
_cell.length_c   1.000
_cell.angle_alpha   90.00
_cell.angle_beta   90.00
_cell.angle_gamma   90.00
#
_symmetry.space_group_name_H-M   'P 1'
#
loop_
_entity.id
_entity.type
_entity.pdbx_description
1 polymer ?
#
loop_
_entity_poly.entity_id
_entity_poly.type
_entity_poly.pdbx_seq_one_letter_code
_entity_poly.pdbx_strand_id
1 'polypeptide(L)'
;LALIVPLIAGASFFYNSRVADEVIEEIAVIEQTTITSTSTTVQSNLKPQVPISCKASSNFNEDFSCENLYDESNSMWQDNSLGCEDTVLEFTFSDTIYFEFIVIQNAEKSSSFIRNFKARDIRITTDQSDYQVEKELENDNFQQWIDLNTDANNIKIEVLSAYPGEELNGQNPFTECAMQEIKFFGKS
;
A
#
# COMPACT_ATOMS: atom_id res chain seq x y z
N LEU A 1 -42.40 37.59 -25.19
CA LEU A 1 -40.93 37.53 -25.36
C LEU A 1 -40.58 36.17 -25.88
N ALA A 2 -40.11 36.09 -27.12
CA ALA A 2 -39.88 34.85 -27.86
C ALA A 2 -38.49 34.28 -27.56
N LEU A 3 -38.45 32.99 -27.28
CA LEU A 3 -37.22 32.19 -27.20
C LEU A 3 -36.76 31.79 -28.62
N ILE A 4 -35.58 32.16 -29.00
CA ILE A 4 -34.91 31.71 -30.23
C ILE A 4 -33.93 30.59 -29.89
N VAL A 5 -34.19 29.41 -30.42
CA VAL A 5 -33.26 28.26 -30.36
C VAL A 5 -32.51 28.21 -31.69
N PRO A 6 -31.18 28.17 -31.75
CA PRO A 6 -30.48 27.93 -32.99
C PRO A 6 -30.36 26.42 -33.28
N LEU A 7 -30.88 26.01 -34.41
CA LEU A 7 -30.63 24.71 -35.04
C LEU A 7 -29.22 24.72 -35.66
N ILE A 8 -28.36 23.82 -35.26
CA ILE A 8 -27.11 23.56 -35.97
C ILE A 8 -27.31 22.31 -36.83
N ALA A 9 -27.32 22.54 -38.12
CA ALA A 9 -27.41 21.51 -39.13
C ALA A 9 -26.08 20.76 -39.28
N GLY A 10 -26.15 19.44 -39.14
CA GLY A 10 -25.01 18.55 -39.41
C GLY A 10 -24.76 18.41 -40.92
N ALA A 11 -23.56 18.64 -41.35
CA ALA A 11 -23.09 18.33 -42.69
C ALA A 11 -22.45 16.94 -42.71
N SER A 12 -23.10 16.01 -43.41
CA SER A 12 -22.56 14.69 -43.71
C SER A 12 -21.63 14.80 -44.92
N PHE A 13 -20.36 14.53 -44.75
CA PHE A 13 -19.43 14.36 -45.86
C PHE A 13 -19.36 12.88 -46.23
N PHE A 14 -19.97 12.54 -47.35
CA PHE A 14 -19.71 11.30 -48.08
C PHE A 14 -18.41 11.48 -48.88
N TYR A 15 -17.38 10.73 -48.56
CA TYR A 15 -16.22 10.61 -49.41
C TYR A 15 -16.30 9.29 -50.16
N ASN A 16 -16.58 9.45 -51.49
CA ASN A 16 -16.61 8.37 -52.45
C ASN A 16 -15.23 8.34 -53.12
N SER A 17 -14.45 7.33 -52.95
CA SER A 17 -13.33 7.08 -53.84
C SER A 17 -13.25 5.62 -54.24
N ARG A 18 -13.65 5.40 -55.48
CA ARG A 18 -13.22 4.25 -56.25
C ARG A 18 -11.82 4.52 -56.75
N VAL A 19 -10.89 3.65 -56.51
CA VAL A 19 -9.80 3.33 -57.39
C VAL A 19 -9.58 1.84 -57.32
N ALA A 20 -9.68 1.25 -58.48
CA ALA A 20 -9.52 -0.15 -58.74
C ALA A 20 -8.04 -0.48 -58.99
N ASP A 21 -7.76 -1.75 -58.72
CA ASP A 21 -6.80 -2.65 -59.40
C ASP A 21 -5.31 -2.25 -59.47
N GLU A 22 -4.51 -3.11 -58.98
CA GLU A 22 -3.66 -4.09 -59.63
C GLU A 22 -2.43 -4.45 -58.77
N VAL A 23 -2.33 -5.78 -58.52
CA VAL A 23 -1.12 -6.62 -58.64
C VAL A 23 -0.01 -6.41 -57.58
N ILE A 24 0.28 -7.39 -56.84
CA ILE A 24 1.29 -8.43 -57.01
C ILE A 24 1.26 -9.36 -55.79
N GLU A 25 1.04 -10.65 -56.07
CA GLU A 25 1.38 -11.73 -55.15
C GLU A 25 2.89 -11.75 -54.94
N GLU A 26 3.34 -11.40 -53.73
CA GLU A 26 4.62 -11.84 -53.23
C GLU A 26 4.35 -12.67 -51.98
N ILE A 27 4.31 -14.00 -52.18
CA ILE A 27 4.20 -14.99 -51.14
C ILE A 27 5.53 -14.96 -50.35
N ALA A 28 5.60 -14.13 -49.34
CA ALA A 28 6.62 -14.26 -48.31
C ALA A 28 6.23 -15.45 -47.43
N VAL A 29 6.87 -16.58 -47.63
CA VAL A 29 6.85 -17.69 -46.68
C VAL A 29 7.50 -17.20 -45.41
N ILE A 30 6.70 -16.71 -44.47
CA ILE A 30 7.17 -16.47 -43.11
C ILE A 30 7.23 -17.83 -42.46
N GLU A 31 8.43 -18.37 -42.34
CA GLU A 31 8.71 -19.48 -41.43
C GLU A 31 8.24 -19.06 -40.04
N GLN A 32 7.13 -19.63 -39.63
CA GLN A 32 6.58 -19.41 -38.30
C GLN A 32 7.46 -20.16 -37.29
N THR A 33 8.54 -19.48 -36.86
CA THR A 33 9.35 -19.96 -35.76
C THR A 33 8.48 -19.95 -34.51
N THR A 34 7.95 -21.10 -34.16
CA THR A 34 7.20 -21.30 -32.90
C THR A 34 8.18 -21.11 -31.75
N ILE A 35 8.27 -19.88 -31.24
CA ILE A 35 8.96 -19.59 -29.98
C ILE A 35 8.09 -20.18 -28.89
N THR A 36 8.42 -21.39 -28.47
CA THR A 36 7.86 -21.97 -27.25
C THR A 36 8.43 -21.19 -26.09
N SER A 37 7.75 -20.12 -25.69
CA SER A 37 8.04 -19.43 -24.44
C SER A 37 7.69 -20.38 -23.30
N THR A 38 8.69 -21.09 -22.80
CA THR A 38 8.57 -21.82 -21.55
C THR A 38 8.51 -20.77 -20.44
N SER A 39 7.29 -20.32 -20.11
CA SER A 39 7.06 -19.51 -18.92
C SER A 39 7.35 -20.40 -17.71
N THR A 40 8.57 -20.33 -17.22
CA THR A 40 8.92 -20.90 -15.90
C THR A 40 8.20 -20.00 -14.90
N THR A 41 7.03 -20.42 -14.45
CA THR A 41 6.38 -19.80 -13.29
C THR A 41 7.31 -20.07 -12.11
N VAL A 42 8.17 -19.11 -11.78
CA VAL A 42 8.88 -19.12 -10.51
C VAL A 42 7.79 -18.91 -9.45
N GLN A 43 7.37 -20.02 -8.86
CA GLN A 43 6.47 -19.99 -7.73
C GLN A 43 7.24 -19.33 -6.60
N SER A 44 6.98 -18.05 -6.35
CA SER A 44 7.59 -17.33 -5.25
C SER A 44 7.16 -18.03 -3.96
N ASN A 45 8.11 -18.57 -3.20
CA ASN A 45 7.86 -19.17 -1.88
C ASN A 45 7.61 -18.10 -0.81
N LEU A 46 7.08 -16.96 -1.23
CA LEU A 46 6.75 -15.84 -0.40
C LEU A 46 5.55 -16.18 0.48
N LYS A 47 5.70 -16.03 1.78
CA LYS A 47 4.66 -16.32 2.77
C LYS A 47 4.51 -15.16 3.75
N PRO A 48 3.31 -14.98 4.31
CA PRO A 48 3.16 -14.14 5.49
C PRO A 48 4.06 -14.68 6.62
N GLN A 49 4.73 -13.76 7.30
CA GLN A 49 5.59 -14.02 8.45
C GLN A 49 4.96 -13.34 9.67
N VAL A 50 4.72 -14.11 10.72
CA VAL A 50 4.07 -13.60 11.93
C VAL A 50 5.14 -13.34 12.99
N PRO A 51 5.22 -12.12 13.55
CA PRO A 51 6.12 -11.84 14.67
C PRO A 51 5.79 -12.71 15.89
N ILE A 52 6.80 -13.11 16.65
CA ILE A 52 6.61 -13.78 17.96
C ILE A 52 6.35 -12.77 19.06
N SER A 53 6.72 -11.52 18.86
CA SER A 53 6.42 -10.42 19.80
C SER A 53 6.43 -9.08 19.08
N CYS A 54 5.67 -8.16 19.66
CA CYS A 54 5.68 -6.74 19.30
C CYS A 54 5.91 -5.92 20.57
N LYS A 55 6.61 -4.79 20.43
CA LYS A 55 6.77 -3.78 21.46
C LYS A 55 6.52 -2.41 20.86
N ALA A 56 5.55 -1.69 21.40
CA ALA A 56 5.33 -0.28 21.08
C ALA A 56 5.95 0.62 22.14
N SER A 57 6.36 1.83 21.74
CA SER A 57 6.80 2.88 22.69
C SER A 57 5.68 3.26 23.65
N SER A 58 4.42 3.21 23.19
CA SER A 58 3.22 3.37 24.01
C SER A 58 2.04 2.60 23.44
N ASN A 59 1.06 2.28 24.29
CA ASN A 59 -0.27 1.82 23.91
C ASN A 59 -1.29 2.65 24.66
N PHE A 60 -2.42 2.96 24.03
CA PHE A 60 -3.50 3.71 24.67
C PHE A 60 -4.05 2.96 25.89
N ASN A 61 -4.31 1.67 25.73
CA ASN A 61 -4.62 0.71 26.78
C ASN A 61 -4.43 -0.73 26.26
N GLU A 62 -4.82 -1.73 27.04
CA GLU A 62 -4.66 -3.15 26.69
C GLU A 62 -5.48 -3.57 25.44
N ASP A 63 -6.63 -2.94 25.19
CA ASP A 63 -7.49 -3.23 24.01
C ASP A 63 -6.87 -2.72 22.69
N PHE A 64 -5.90 -1.81 22.76
CA PHE A 64 -5.19 -1.20 21.64
C PHE A 64 -3.71 -1.53 21.64
N SER A 65 -3.39 -2.75 22.00
CA SER A 65 -2.01 -3.20 22.11
C SER A 65 -1.35 -3.40 20.74
N CYS A 66 -0.04 -3.46 20.73
CA CYS A 66 0.78 -3.66 19.55
C CYS A 66 0.49 -4.97 18.82
N GLU A 67 0.05 -6.00 19.52
CA GLU A 67 -0.30 -7.31 18.98
C GLU A 67 -1.47 -7.23 18.00
N ASN A 68 -2.35 -6.24 18.15
CA ASN A 68 -3.45 -5.99 17.22
C ASN A 68 -2.98 -5.67 15.79
N LEU A 69 -1.71 -5.27 15.61
CA LEU A 69 -1.15 -4.95 14.30
C LEU A 69 -0.93 -6.16 13.39
N TYR A 70 -0.97 -7.39 13.94
CA TYR A 70 -0.72 -8.60 13.17
C TYR A 70 -1.60 -9.79 13.58
N ASP A 71 -2.73 -9.50 14.21
CA ASP A 71 -3.69 -10.52 14.67
C ASP A 71 -4.74 -10.92 13.62
N GLU A 72 -4.67 -10.32 12.42
CA GLU A 72 -5.61 -10.52 11.31
C GLU A 72 -7.08 -10.23 11.69
N SER A 73 -7.30 -9.42 12.71
CA SER A 73 -8.62 -9.02 13.17
C SER A 73 -8.99 -7.59 12.72
N ASN A 74 -10.16 -7.13 13.14
CA ASN A 74 -10.58 -5.73 12.95
C ASN A 74 -10.18 -4.84 14.14
N SER A 75 -9.33 -5.32 15.04
CA SER A 75 -8.72 -4.49 16.07
C SER A 75 -7.67 -3.56 15.48
N MET A 76 -7.28 -2.55 16.24
CA MET A 76 -6.24 -1.62 15.84
C MET A 76 -5.31 -1.38 17.02
N TRP A 77 -4.10 -1.00 16.72
CA TRP A 77 -3.22 -0.40 17.70
C TRP A 77 -3.49 1.10 17.77
N GLN A 78 -3.46 1.65 19.00
CA GLN A 78 -3.42 3.09 19.23
C GLN A 78 -2.33 3.39 20.25
N ASP A 79 -1.62 4.48 20.04
CA ASP A 79 -0.65 4.96 21.01
C ASP A 79 -1.31 5.86 22.07
N ASN A 80 -0.52 6.29 23.04
CA ASN A 80 -0.90 7.27 24.05
C ASN A 80 -0.04 8.55 23.94
N SER A 81 0.52 8.82 22.76
CA SER A 81 1.28 10.02 22.47
C SER A 81 0.41 11.08 21.78
N LEU A 82 0.92 12.30 21.70
CA LEU A 82 0.28 13.37 20.96
C LEU A 82 0.74 13.34 19.49
N GLY A 83 -0.14 12.93 18.60
CA GLY A 83 0.10 13.07 17.17
C GLY A 83 1.20 12.16 16.62
N CYS A 84 1.36 10.95 17.15
CA CYS A 84 2.40 9.99 16.78
C CYS A 84 3.84 10.43 17.14
N GLU A 85 4.04 11.39 18.01
CA GLU A 85 5.38 11.80 18.43
C GLU A 85 6.12 10.64 19.09
N ASP A 86 7.38 10.44 18.74
CA ASP A 86 8.27 9.39 19.28
C ASP A 86 7.71 7.97 19.18
N THR A 87 6.77 7.74 18.30
CA THR A 87 6.17 6.42 18.10
C THR A 87 7.19 5.47 17.48
N VAL A 88 7.42 4.37 18.18
CA VAL A 88 8.29 3.27 17.76
C VAL A 88 7.56 1.96 17.94
N LEU A 89 7.59 1.12 16.90
CA LEU A 89 7.09 -0.25 16.90
C LEU A 89 8.25 -1.19 16.59
N GLU A 90 8.48 -2.19 17.44
CA GLU A 90 9.54 -3.19 17.28
C GLU A 90 8.93 -4.59 17.19
N PHE A 91 9.22 -5.29 16.11
CA PHE A 91 8.74 -6.65 15.84
C PHE A 91 9.90 -7.63 15.88
N THR A 92 9.74 -8.72 16.62
CA THR A 92 10.73 -9.81 16.70
C THR A 92 10.17 -11.08 16.08
N PHE A 93 10.99 -11.76 15.30
CA PHE A 93 10.69 -13.05 14.68
C PHE A 93 11.50 -14.18 15.30
N SER A 94 11.03 -15.43 15.15
CA SER A 94 11.71 -16.60 15.73
C SER A 94 13.07 -16.85 15.11
N ASP A 95 13.20 -16.56 13.83
CA ASP A 95 14.38 -16.82 13.02
C ASP A 95 14.73 -15.62 12.15
N THR A 96 15.91 -15.61 11.57
CA THR A 96 16.26 -14.66 10.52
C THR A 96 15.50 -15.02 9.25
N ILE A 97 14.75 -14.07 8.71
CA ILE A 97 13.88 -14.21 7.55
C ILE A 97 14.32 -13.20 6.50
N TYR A 98 14.38 -13.62 5.24
CA TYR A 98 14.50 -12.68 4.13
C TYR A 98 13.15 -12.05 3.86
N PHE A 99 12.98 -10.78 4.25
CA PHE A 99 11.77 -10.01 3.98
C PHE A 99 11.85 -9.35 2.61
N GLU A 100 10.85 -9.64 1.77
CA GLU A 100 10.71 -9.00 0.46
C GLU A 100 10.01 -7.64 0.58
N PHE A 101 8.89 -7.59 1.33
CA PHE A 101 8.17 -6.36 1.61
C PHE A 101 7.34 -6.46 2.90
N ILE A 102 6.89 -5.32 3.36
CA ILE A 102 5.83 -5.19 4.36
C ILE A 102 4.62 -4.47 3.77
N VAL A 103 3.46 -4.70 4.37
CA VAL A 103 2.22 -3.99 4.06
C VAL A 103 1.77 -3.27 5.32
N ILE A 104 1.54 -1.98 5.23
CA ILE A 104 1.04 -1.15 6.32
C ILE A 104 -0.34 -0.63 5.96
N GLN A 105 -1.26 -0.64 6.91
CA GLN A 105 -2.59 -0.08 6.78
C GLN A 105 -2.89 0.83 7.97
N ASN A 106 -3.17 2.11 7.69
CA ASN A 106 -3.74 3.02 8.68
C ASN A 106 -5.15 2.55 9.06
N ALA A 107 -5.79 3.19 10.05
CA ALA A 107 -7.11 2.76 10.54
C ALA A 107 -8.13 2.56 9.40
N GLU A 108 -8.77 1.41 9.33
CA GLU A 108 -9.70 1.06 8.24
C GLU A 108 -11.06 1.73 8.40
N LYS A 109 -11.60 1.75 9.62
CA LYS A 109 -12.93 2.32 9.87
C LYS A 109 -12.93 3.81 9.61
N SER A 110 -13.86 4.28 8.76
CA SER A 110 -13.93 5.68 8.34
C SER A 110 -13.89 6.68 9.51
N SER A 111 -14.60 6.41 10.61
CA SER A 111 -14.57 7.30 11.78
C SER A 111 -13.21 7.32 12.48
N SER A 112 -12.57 6.17 12.62
CA SER A 112 -11.24 6.06 13.22
C SER A 112 -10.19 6.66 12.31
N PHE A 113 -10.26 6.39 11.00
CA PHE A 113 -9.34 6.96 10.02
C PHE A 113 -9.42 8.50 10.00
N ILE A 114 -10.62 9.07 10.01
CA ILE A 114 -10.78 10.53 9.95
C ILE A 114 -10.29 11.18 11.24
N ARG A 115 -10.62 10.63 12.40
CA ARG A 115 -10.42 11.31 13.69
C ARG A 115 -9.05 11.07 14.33
N ASN A 116 -8.40 9.92 14.10
CA ASN A 116 -7.05 9.67 14.64
C ASN A 116 -5.96 10.33 13.80
N PHE A 117 -4.81 10.55 14.43
CA PHE A 117 -3.57 10.77 13.68
C PHE A 117 -3.19 9.50 12.94
N LYS A 118 -2.59 9.67 11.77
CA LYS A 118 -2.16 8.59 10.86
C LYS A 118 -0.69 8.76 10.54
N ALA A 119 0.08 7.71 10.61
CA ALA A 119 1.49 7.76 10.19
C ALA A 119 1.59 8.30 8.76
N ARG A 120 2.52 9.26 8.54
CA ARG A 120 2.88 9.80 7.24
C ARG A 120 4.28 9.39 6.85
N ASP A 121 5.28 10.00 7.42
CA ASP A 121 6.66 9.62 7.16
C ASP A 121 7.10 8.59 8.18
N ILE A 122 7.59 7.47 7.73
CA ILE A 122 8.11 6.40 8.58
C ILE A 122 9.54 6.05 8.20
N ARG A 123 10.28 5.56 9.17
CA ARG A 123 11.59 4.93 8.99
C ARG A 123 11.52 3.49 9.44
N ILE A 124 12.03 2.60 8.61
CA ILE A 124 12.16 1.17 8.91
C ILE A 124 13.63 0.85 9.01
N THR A 125 14.02 0.25 10.12
CA THR A 125 15.36 -0.30 10.35
C THR A 125 15.26 -1.76 10.76
N THR A 126 16.35 -2.50 10.62
CA THR A 126 16.44 -3.89 11.06
C THR A 126 17.65 -4.09 11.95
N ASP A 127 17.84 -5.32 12.43
CA ASP A 127 19.06 -5.73 13.13
C ASP A 127 20.32 -5.82 12.23
N GLN A 128 20.14 -5.63 10.90
CA GLN A 128 21.28 -5.44 10.00
C GLN A 128 21.82 -4.02 10.12
N SER A 129 23.13 -3.89 10.39
CA SER A 129 23.76 -2.66 10.91
C SER A 129 23.56 -1.40 10.06
N ASP A 130 23.35 -1.51 8.76
CA ASP A 130 23.28 -0.36 7.85
C ASP A 130 21.95 -0.30 7.06
N TYR A 131 20.97 -1.13 7.45
CA TYR A 131 19.70 -1.16 6.75
C TYR A 131 18.75 -0.10 7.25
N GLN A 132 18.30 0.76 6.34
CA GLN A 132 17.27 1.77 6.59
C GLN A 132 16.48 2.08 5.33
N VAL A 133 15.18 2.15 5.47
CA VAL A 133 14.24 2.64 4.44
C VAL A 133 13.38 3.73 5.04
N GLU A 134 13.20 4.85 4.34
CA GLU A 134 12.22 5.88 4.67
C GLU A 134 11.11 5.87 3.61
N LYS A 135 9.88 6.00 4.06
CA LYS A 135 8.69 5.98 3.21
C LYS A 135 7.66 6.99 3.67
N GLU A 136 7.16 7.79 2.73
CA GLU A 136 5.93 8.55 2.92
C GLU A 136 4.74 7.64 2.60
N LEU A 137 3.83 7.49 3.56
CA LEU A 137 2.56 6.79 3.40
C LEU A 137 1.52 7.76 2.85
N GLU A 138 0.63 7.27 2.01
CA GLU A 138 -0.50 8.05 1.52
C GLU A 138 -1.54 8.28 2.64
N ASN A 139 -2.24 9.43 2.58
CA ASN A 139 -3.32 9.73 3.51
C ASN A 139 -4.62 9.00 3.10
N ASP A 140 -4.58 7.70 3.12
CA ASP A 140 -5.72 6.84 2.83
C ASP A 140 -5.80 5.67 3.82
N ASN A 141 -6.88 4.90 3.73
CA ASN A 141 -7.13 3.72 4.57
C ASN A 141 -6.87 2.39 3.86
N PHE A 142 -6.20 2.44 2.70
CA PHE A 142 -5.83 1.25 1.96
C PHE A 142 -4.48 0.69 2.43
N GLN A 143 -4.24 -0.55 2.05
CA GLN A 143 -2.96 -1.21 2.28
C GLN A 143 -1.87 -0.61 1.38
N GLN A 144 -0.71 -0.34 1.96
CA GLN A 144 0.44 0.27 1.28
C GLN A 144 1.65 -0.65 1.40
N TRP A 145 2.32 -0.91 0.27
CA TRP A 145 3.45 -1.83 0.17
C TRP A 145 4.77 -1.09 0.25
N ILE A 146 5.70 -1.65 1.00
CA ILE A 146 7.05 -1.11 1.16
C ILE A 146 8.05 -2.24 0.99
N ASP A 147 8.87 -2.13 -0.06
CA ASP A 147 9.93 -3.10 -0.34
C ASP A 147 11.01 -3.02 0.74
N LEU A 148 11.42 -4.17 1.25
CA LEU A 148 12.51 -4.30 2.21
C LEU A 148 13.73 -4.95 1.55
N ASN A 149 13.60 -6.15 1.01
CA ASN A 149 14.66 -6.91 0.36
C ASN A 149 15.90 -7.11 1.27
N THR A 150 15.66 -7.51 2.50
CA THR A 150 16.72 -7.70 3.52
C THR A 150 16.43 -8.88 4.42
N ASP A 151 17.51 -9.47 4.95
CA ASP A 151 17.41 -10.44 6.04
C ASP A 151 17.24 -9.71 7.37
N ALA A 152 16.36 -10.20 8.23
CA ALA A 152 16.18 -9.66 9.57
C ALA A 152 15.57 -10.68 10.53
N ASN A 153 15.87 -10.51 11.82
CA ASN A 153 15.16 -11.13 12.93
C ASN A 153 14.34 -10.09 13.71
N ASN A 154 14.75 -8.82 13.62
CA ASN A 154 14.04 -7.69 14.23
C ASN A 154 13.79 -6.59 13.19
N ILE A 155 12.57 -6.07 13.18
CA ILE A 155 12.18 -4.91 12.36
C ILE A 155 11.65 -3.84 13.28
N LYS A 156 12.20 -2.63 13.15
CA LYS A 156 11.78 -1.44 13.87
C LYS A 156 11.17 -0.44 12.91
N ILE A 157 10.00 0.09 13.26
CA ILE A 157 9.30 1.15 12.52
C ILE A 157 9.20 2.37 13.43
N GLU A 158 9.73 3.51 13.00
CA GLU A 158 9.62 4.80 13.65
C GLU A 158 8.69 5.69 12.84
N VAL A 159 7.73 6.34 13.48
CA VAL A 159 6.92 7.37 12.85
C VAL A 159 7.65 8.71 12.98
N LEU A 160 8.02 9.29 11.85
CA LEU A 160 8.76 10.56 11.77
C LEU A 160 7.83 11.76 11.67
N SER A 161 6.64 11.56 11.09
CA SER A 161 5.60 12.58 10.99
C SER A 161 4.24 11.92 10.78
N ALA A 162 3.15 12.70 10.98
CA ALA A 162 1.80 12.19 10.90
C ALA A 162 0.86 13.15 10.18
N TYR A 163 -0.18 12.60 9.56
CA TYR A 163 -1.36 13.34 9.16
C TYR A 163 -2.26 13.57 10.39
N PRO A 164 -2.69 14.79 10.65
CA PRO A 164 -3.58 15.06 11.79
C PRO A 164 -4.94 14.41 11.62
N GLY A 165 -5.59 14.13 12.73
CA GLY A 165 -7.00 13.80 12.76
C GLY A 165 -7.85 15.01 12.39
N GLU A 166 -9.07 14.76 11.94
CA GLU A 166 -10.03 15.77 11.53
C GLU A 166 -11.32 15.67 12.35
N GLU A 167 -12.04 16.77 12.43
CA GLU A 167 -13.37 16.79 13.04
C GLU A 167 -14.35 15.95 12.22
N LEU A 168 -15.19 15.17 12.91
CA LEU A 168 -16.24 14.38 12.28
C LEU A 168 -17.55 14.56 13.02
N ASN A 169 -18.57 15.07 12.35
CA ASN A 169 -19.94 15.27 12.88
C ASN A 169 -19.96 16.08 14.19
N GLY A 170 -19.16 17.14 14.28
CA GLY A 170 -19.06 18.00 15.47
C GLY A 170 -18.28 17.38 16.63
N GLN A 171 -17.60 16.26 16.39
CA GLN A 171 -16.70 15.63 17.36
C GLN A 171 -15.26 15.97 17.02
N ASN A 172 -14.52 16.46 18.00
CA ASN A 172 -13.10 16.79 17.83
C ASN A 172 -12.28 15.58 17.39
N PRO A 173 -11.18 15.80 16.67
CA PRO A 173 -10.22 14.75 16.39
C PRO A 173 -9.68 14.14 17.69
N PHE A 174 -9.23 12.91 17.59
CA PHE A 174 -8.45 12.27 18.64
C PHE A 174 -7.00 12.75 18.61
N THR A 175 -6.29 12.55 19.68
CA THR A 175 -4.86 12.89 19.77
C THR A 175 -3.94 11.71 19.50
N GLU A 176 -4.50 10.51 19.55
CA GLU A 176 -3.80 9.25 19.41
C GLU A 176 -3.43 8.96 17.95
N CYS A 177 -2.28 8.33 17.76
CA CYS A 177 -1.92 7.66 16.51
C CYS A 177 -2.65 6.32 16.43
N ALA A 178 -3.18 5.97 15.28
CA ALA A 178 -3.83 4.68 15.07
C ALA A 178 -3.36 4.00 13.78
N MET A 179 -3.13 2.69 13.89
CA MET A 179 -2.76 1.84 12.77
C MET A 179 -3.56 0.52 12.86
N GLN A 180 -4.07 0.05 11.72
CA GLN A 180 -4.94 -1.13 11.67
C GLN A 180 -4.15 -2.43 11.59
N GLU A 181 -3.17 -2.49 10.68
CA GLU A 181 -2.52 -3.74 10.33
C GLU A 181 -1.10 -3.52 9.80
N ILE A 182 -0.21 -4.44 10.13
CA ILE A 182 1.11 -4.58 9.50
C ILE A 182 1.33 -6.04 9.16
N LYS A 183 1.55 -6.33 7.87
CA LYS A 183 1.85 -7.68 7.38
C LYS A 183 3.26 -7.75 6.85
N PHE A 184 3.94 -8.80 7.19
CA PHE A 184 5.31 -9.06 6.78
C PHE A 184 5.33 -10.21 5.77
N PHE A 185 6.02 -10.05 4.66
CA PHE A 185 6.13 -11.08 3.63
C PHE A 185 7.60 -11.41 3.34
N GLY A 186 7.91 -12.70 3.44
CA GLY A 186 9.29 -13.16 3.36
C GLY A 186 9.42 -14.63 3.04
N LYS A 187 10.69 -15.06 2.99
CA LYS A 187 11.12 -16.45 2.72
C LYS A 187 11.95 -16.91 3.92
N SER A 188 11.53 -17.97 4.54
CA SER A 188 12.26 -18.67 5.62
C SER A 188 12.98 -19.90 5.06
#